data_7b6d0702ea0a34eab8e4ccb009918f6e
#
_entry.id   7b6d0702ea0a34eab8e4ccb009918f6e
#
_cell.length_a   1.000
_cell.length_b   1.000
_cell.length_c   1.000
_cell.angle_alpha   90.00
_cell.angle_beta   90.00
_cell.angle_gamma   90.00
#
_symmetry.space_group_name_H-M   'P 1'
#
loop_
_entity.id
_entity.type
_entity.pdbx_description
1 polymer ?
#
loop_
_entity_poly.entity_id
_entity_poly.type
_entity_poly.pdbx_seq_one_letter_code
_entity_poly.pdbx_strand_id
1 'polypeptide(L)'
;MTPLIIPVILSGGSGTRLWPASRALEPKQFMRLGNGHSFIQKALLRAKLIKNVSQILVVTNRQQALRTQADLLEVSADPAQYTYIFEPSAHNTGPAITAAALQITRMAPNSSAMDTLMLVLPADHLIENEKNFIEVVETAGVLAAQGKLVTFGIKPTRPDTGFGYIEYKGFEVTRFVEKPDLEKAKQYLEAGNFCWNAGMFCF
;
A
#
# COMPACT_ATOMS: atom_id res chain seq x y z
N MET A 1 -7.45 21.50 -10.86
CA MET A 1 -6.15 20.85 -11.16
C MET A 1 -6.20 19.43 -10.60
N THR A 2 -5.60 18.47 -11.28
CA THR A 2 -5.49 17.10 -10.73
C THR A 2 -4.39 17.12 -9.66
N PRO A 3 -4.66 16.66 -8.44
CA PRO A 3 -3.68 16.73 -7.35
C PRO A 3 -2.45 15.87 -7.68
N LEU A 4 -1.31 16.26 -7.13
CA LEU A 4 -0.08 15.48 -7.18
C LEU A 4 -0.24 14.23 -6.29
N ILE A 5 0.12 13.06 -6.80
CA ILE A 5 0.07 11.83 -6.02
C ILE A 5 1.51 11.41 -5.69
N ILE A 6 1.76 11.16 -4.41
CA ILE A 6 3.01 10.59 -3.92
C ILE A 6 2.74 9.17 -3.42
N PRO A 7 3.09 8.14 -4.20
CA PRO A 7 3.02 6.76 -3.74
C PRO A 7 4.03 6.52 -2.61
N VAL A 8 3.56 5.85 -1.55
CA VAL A 8 4.35 5.43 -0.41
C VAL A 8 4.31 3.92 -0.32
N ILE A 9 5.40 3.27 -0.71
CA ILE A 9 5.52 1.81 -0.68
C ILE A 9 5.99 1.38 0.70
N LEU A 10 5.16 0.63 1.42
CA LEU A 10 5.50 0.10 2.75
C LEU A 10 6.12 -1.30 2.62
N SER A 11 7.37 -1.43 3.00
CA SER A 11 8.19 -2.64 2.88
C SER A 11 8.87 -3.05 4.20
N GLY A 12 8.13 -3.01 5.32
CA GLY A 12 8.69 -3.27 6.65
C GLY A 12 8.38 -4.64 7.26
N GLY A 13 7.52 -5.45 6.65
CA GLY A 13 7.06 -6.73 7.21
C GLY A 13 8.09 -7.85 7.09
N SER A 14 8.12 -8.78 8.08
CA SER A 14 8.96 -10.00 8.03
C SER A 14 8.41 -11.10 7.10
N GLY A 15 7.10 -11.04 6.76
CA GLY A 15 6.47 -11.93 5.80
C GLY A 15 6.51 -13.42 6.12
N THR A 16 6.74 -13.83 7.36
CA THR A 16 7.00 -15.23 7.78
C THR A 16 5.82 -16.20 7.59
N ARG A 17 4.61 -15.71 7.34
CA ARG A 17 3.40 -16.53 7.14
C ARG A 17 3.47 -17.46 5.93
N LEU A 18 4.34 -17.19 4.96
CA LEU A 18 4.52 -18.01 3.77
C LEU A 18 5.69 -18.99 3.89
N TRP A 19 6.13 -19.31 5.10
CA TRP A 19 7.15 -20.33 5.29
C TRP A 19 6.75 -21.67 4.58
N PRO A 20 7.67 -22.36 3.88
CA PRO A 20 9.10 -22.11 3.75
C PRO A 20 9.47 -21.13 2.62
N ALA A 21 8.51 -20.62 1.85
CA ALA A 21 8.77 -19.71 0.73
C ALA A 21 9.29 -18.34 1.18
N SER A 22 8.83 -17.83 2.34
CA SER A 22 9.40 -16.64 2.99
C SER A 22 10.09 -17.00 4.29
N ARG A 23 11.18 -16.30 4.59
CA ARG A 23 12.01 -16.50 5.80
C ARG A 23 12.43 -15.13 6.34
N ALA A 24 12.95 -15.09 7.57
CA ALA A 24 13.44 -13.85 8.19
C ALA A 24 14.47 -13.11 7.32
N LEU A 25 15.37 -13.87 6.67
CA LEU A 25 16.39 -13.34 5.75
C LEU A 25 15.87 -13.16 4.30
N GLU A 26 14.71 -13.73 3.98
CA GLU A 26 14.02 -13.61 2.70
C GLU A 26 12.55 -13.26 2.89
N PRO A 27 12.26 -12.02 3.31
CA PRO A 27 10.89 -11.55 3.48
C PRO A 27 10.07 -11.60 2.20
N LYS A 28 8.75 -11.74 2.34
CA LYS A 28 7.79 -11.91 1.25
C LYS A 28 7.97 -10.88 0.12
N GLN A 29 8.23 -9.62 0.44
CA GLN A 29 8.36 -8.55 -0.53
C GLN A 29 9.49 -8.74 -1.57
N PHE A 30 10.50 -9.57 -1.26
CA PHE A 30 11.60 -9.89 -2.16
C PHE A 30 11.41 -11.20 -2.93
N MET A 31 10.33 -11.94 -2.66
CA MET A 31 10.00 -13.15 -3.41
C MET A 31 9.67 -12.78 -4.86
N ARG A 32 10.21 -13.54 -5.81
CA ARG A 32 9.96 -13.40 -7.24
C ARG A 32 8.90 -14.38 -7.70
N LEU A 33 7.90 -13.90 -8.43
CA LEU A 33 6.80 -14.70 -8.95
C LEU A 33 6.62 -14.47 -10.46
N GLY A 34 6.30 -15.54 -11.18
CA GLY A 34 5.93 -15.48 -12.59
C GLY A 34 7.01 -14.87 -13.46
N ASN A 35 6.86 -13.63 -13.90
CA ASN A 35 7.77 -12.91 -14.81
C ASN A 35 9.15 -12.53 -14.21
N GLY A 36 9.50 -13.05 -13.05
CA GLY A 36 10.81 -12.83 -12.43
C GLY A 36 10.93 -11.56 -11.58
N HIS A 37 9.94 -10.68 -11.53
CA HIS A 37 9.94 -9.52 -10.64
C HIS A 37 9.53 -9.90 -9.22
N SER A 38 10.21 -9.29 -8.23
CA SER A 38 9.82 -9.39 -6.83
C SER A 38 8.52 -8.60 -6.54
N PHE A 39 7.87 -8.88 -5.39
CA PHE A 39 6.66 -8.14 -5.02
C PHE A 39 6.92 -6.63 -4.90
N ILE A 40 8.05 -6.23 -4.31
CA ILE A 40 8.39 -4.81 -4.18
C ILE A 40 8.68 -4.16 -5.54
N GLN A 41 9.32 -4.89 -6.46
CA GLN A 41 9.52 -4.43 -7.85
C GLN A 41 8.18 -4.24 -8.56
N LYS A 42 7.24 -5.19 -8.40
CA LYS A 42 5.88 -5.06 -8.95
C LYS A 42 5.13 -3.88 -8.33
N ALA A 43 5.27 -3.63 -7.04
CA ALA A 43 4.67 -2.48 -6.39
C ALA A 43 5.22 -1.16 -6.95
N LEU A 44 6.53 -1.07 -7.18
CA LEU A 44 7.17 0.09 -7.79
C LEU A 44 6.72 0.30 -9.24
N LEU A 45 6.77 -0.74 -10.07
CA LEU A 45 6.34 -0.66 -11.48
C LEU A 45 4.89 -0.20 -11.57
N ARG A 46 4.03 -0.72 -10.74
CA ARG A 46 2.61 -0.34 -10.64
C ARG A 46 2.43 1.12 -10.18
N ALA A 47 3.23 1.58 -9.21
CA ALA A 47 3.20 2.98 -8.77
C ALA A 47 3.60 3.95 -9.89
N LYS A 48 4.51 3.55 -10.78
CA LYS A 48 4.92 4.34 -11.94
C LYS A 48 3.86 4.47 -13.05
N LEU A 49 2.87 3.60 -13.07
CA LEU A 49 1.74 3.70 -14.00
C LEU A 49 0.73 4.78 -13.61
N ILE A 50 0.79 5.26 -12.36
CA ILE A 50 -0.11 6.29 -11.85
C ILE A 50 0.27 7.65 -12.46
N LYS A 51 -0.74 8.39 -12.93
CA LYS A 51 -0.53 9.74 -13.46
C LYS A 51 -0.19 10.75 -12.36
N ASN A 52 0.53 11.80 -12.72
CA ASN A 52 0.92 12.91 -11.82
C ASN A 52 1.74 12.45 -10.59
N VAL A 53 2.57 11.43 -10.76
CA VAL A 53 3.56 11.02 -9.76
C VAL A 53 4.87 11.77 -10.02
N SER A 54 5.31 12.57 -9.06
CA SER A 54 6.60 13.28 -9.14
C SER A 54 7.71 12.53 -8.41
N GLN A 55 7.37 11.80 -7.37
CA GLN A 55 8.30 11.07 -6.52
C GLN A 55 7.61 9.88 -5.86
N ILE A 56 8.38 8.85 -5.54
CA ILE A 56 7.91 7.66 -4.82
C ILE A 56 8.69 7.55 -3.52
N LEU A 57 8.00 7.41 -2.40
CA LEU A 57 8.61 7.12 -1.11
C LEU A 57 8.61 5.61 -0.86
N VAL A 58 9.71 5.11 -0.31
CA VAL A 58 9.83 3.70 0.09
C VAL A 58 10.18 3.66 1.57
N VAL A 59 9.25 3.15 2.37
CA VAL A 59 9.48 2.96 3.81
C VAL A 59 9.87 1.51 4.04
N THR A 60 11.04 1.29 4.60
CA THR A 60 11.57 -0.05 4.88
C THR A 60 12.35 -0.05 6.20
N ASN A 61 12.57 -1.22 6.78
CA ASN A 61 13.41 -1.28 7.97
C ASN A 61 14.91 -1.17 7.59
N ARG A 62 15.72 -0.70 8.54
CA ARG A 62 17.16 -0.49 8.35
C ARG A 62 17.90 -1.76 7.94
N GLN A 63 17.49 -2.93 8.42
CA GLN A 63 18.12 -4.21 8.09
C GLN A 63 17.91 -4.61 6.62
N GLN A 64 16.82 -4.17 6.00
CA GLN A 64 16.47 -4.49 4.62
C GLN A 64 16.83 -3.37 3.63
N ALA A 65 17.42 -2.27 4.12
CA ALA A 65 17.69 -1.06 3.34
C ALA A 65 18.48 -1.34 2.06
N LEU A 66 19.65 -1.98 2.19
CA LEU A 66 20.53 -2.29 1.04
C LEU A 66 19.84 -3.21 0.03
N ARG A 67 19.14 -4.24 0.50
CA ARG A 67 18.42 -5.17 -0.38
C ARG A 67 17.27 -4.46 -1.09
N THR A 68 16.50 -3.63 -0.38
CA THR A 68 15.43 -2.84 -0.98
C THR A 68 15.96 -1.93 -2.09
N GLN A 69 17.06 -1.23 -1.85
CA GLN A 69 17.67 -0.36 -2.84
C GLN A 69 18.17 -1.15 -4.07
N ALA A 70 18.87 -2.26 -3.85
CA ALA A 70 19.36 -3.11 -4.93
C ALA A 70 18.23 -3.67 -5.78
N ASP A 71 17.17 -4.21 -5.14
CA ASP A 71 16.02 -4.80 -5.84
C ASP A 71 15.28 -3.76 -6.71
N LEU A 72 15.12 -2.53 -6.20
CA LEU A 72 14.45 -1.46 -6.95
C LEU A 72 15.31 -0.91 -8.08
N LEU A 73 16.64 -0.86 -7.94
CA LEU A 73 17.57 -0.43 -8.99
C LEU A 73 17.58 -1.39 -10.19
N GLU A 74 17.27 -2.67 -10.01
CA GLU A 74 17.16 -3.63 -11.13
C GLU A 74 16.06 -3.25 -12.13
N VAL A 75 14.99 -2.60 -11.69
CA VAL A 75 13.82 -2.27 -12.53
C VAL A 75 13.67 -0.77 -12.80
N SER A 76 14.54 0.04 -12.21
CA SER A 76 14.51 1.49 -12.40
C SER A 76 15.87 2.13 -12.19
N ALA A 77 16.41 2.64 -13.27
CA ALA A 77 17.76 3.21 -13.34
C ALA A 77 17.89 4.63 -12.75
N ASP A 78 16.80 5.28 -12.36
CA ASP A 78 16.84 6.65 -11.84
C ASP A 78 16.56 6.69 -10.32
N PRO A 79 17.62 6.66 -9.49
CA PRO A 79 17.48 6.73 -8.04
C PRO A 79 16.93 8.08 -7.53
N ALA A 80 17.00 9.15 -8.33
CA ALA A 80 16.50 10.47 -7.94
C ALA A 80 14.97 10.53 -7.79
N GLN A 81 14.25 9.57 -8.40
CA GLN A 81 12.80 9.44 -8.27
C GLN A 81 12.35 8.80 -6.94
N TYR A 82 13.29 8.32 -6.10
CA TYR A 82 12.96 7.60 -4.88
C TYR A 82 13.51 8.30 -3.66
N THR A 83 12.67 8.44 -2.64
CA THR A 83 13.10 8.81 -1.29
C THR A 83 12.90 7.61 -0.37
N TYR A 84 13.96 7.25 0.34
CA TYR A 84 13.91 6.14 1.30
C TYR A 84 13.76 6.65 2.73
N ILE A 85 12.88 5.99 3.48
CA ILE A 85 12.72 6.18 4.92
C ILE A 85 13.08 4.85 5.59
N PHE A 86 14.12 4.87 6.44
CA PHE A 86 14.60 3.68 7.13
C PHE A 86 14.13 3.66 8.57
N GLU A 87 13.16 2.77 8.85
CA GLU A 87 12.68 2.56 10.21
C GLU A 87 13.75 1.82 11.04
N PRO A 88 14.05 2.27 12.26
CA PRO A 88 15.00 1.57 13.14
C PRO A 88 14.46 0.21 13.59
N SER A 89 13.14 0.08 13.73
CA SER A 89 12.41 -1.13 14.09
C SER A 89 11.00 -1.11 13.47
N ALA A 90 10.40 -2.27 13.27
CA ALA A 90 9.06 -2.38 12.69
C ALA A 90 7.99 -2.02 13.74
N HIS A 91 7.17 -1.02 13.48
CA HIS A 91 6.11 -0.52 14.35
C HIS A 91 4.72 -0.52 13.71
N ASN A 92 4.43 -1.46 12.84
CA ASN A 92 3.19 -1.52 12.06
C ASN A 92 3.01 -0.34 11.08
N THR A 93 1.80 -0.19 10.56
CA THR A 93 1.50 0.73 9.45
C THR A 93 1.45 2.21 9.88
N GLY A 94 0.89 2.52 11.04
CA GLY A 94 0.65 3.90 11.48
C GLY A 94 1.91 4.77 11.54
N PRO A 95 2.96 4.37 12.30
CA PRO A 95 4.21 5.12 12.36
C PRO A 95 4.91 5.29 11.02
N ALA A 96 4.87 4.25 10.15
CA ALA A 96 5.44 4.32 8.80
C ALA A 96 4.72 5.38 7.94
N ILE A 97 3.39 5.42 7.98
CA ILE A 97 2.56 6.43 7.31
C ILE A 97 2.87 7.83 7.86
N THR A 98 2.97 7.98 9.19
CA THR A 98 3.28 9.26 9.81
C THR A 98 4.66 9.78 9.39
N ALA A 99 5.67 8.91 9.36
CA ALA A 99 7.00 9.28 8.91
C ALA A 99 6.99 9.72 7.43
N ALA A 100 6.24 9.00 6.59
CA ALA A 100 6.08 9.37 5.18
C ALA A 100 5.37 10.73 5.02
N ALA A 101 4.30 10.98 5.76
CA ALA A 101 3.58 12.26 5.73
C ALA A 101 4.48 13.42 6.14
N LEU A 102 5.25 13.28 7.22
CA LEU A 102 6.23 14.28 7.65
C LEU A 102 7.31 14.53 6.59
N GLN A 103 7.78 13.48 5.92
CA GLN A 103 8.76 13.62 4.85
C GLN A 103 8.16 14.36 3.64
N ILE A 104 6.94 14.04 3.23
CA ILE A 104 6.23 14.73 2.14
C ILE A 104 6.08 16.22 2.45
N THR A 105 5.66 16.56 3.67
CA THR A 105 5.52 17.95 4.11
C THR A 105 6.85 18.72 4.06
N ARG A 106 7.97 18.06 4.37
CA ARG A 106 9.31 18.68 4.30
C ARG A 106 9.78 18.90 2.85
N MET A 107 9.38 18.00 1.94
CA MET A 107 9.77 18.10 0.52
C MET A 107 9.00 19.17 -0.23
N ALA A 108 7.80 19.52 0.21
CA ALA A 108 6.92 20.50 -0.41
C ALA A 108 6.39 21.53 0.62
N PRO A 109 7.29 22.33 1.25
CA PRO A 109 6.91 23.21 2.36
C PRO A 109 5.95 24.33 1.95
N ASN A 110 5.88 24.67 0.67
CA ASN A 110 5.03 25.73 0.12
C ASN A 110 3.78 25.19 -0.60
N SER A 111 3.61 23.86 -0.66
CA SER A 111 2.41 23.26 -1.26
C SER A 111 1.27 23.30 -0.24
N SER A 112 0.07 23.63 -0.70
CA SER A 112 -1.14 23.37 0.07
C SER A 112 -1.25 21.85 0.32
N ALA A 113 -1.65 21.45 1.52
CA ALA A 113 -1.96 20.03 1.83
C ALA A 113 -3.03 19.45 0.88
N MET A 114 -3.83 20.32 0.25
CA MET A 114 -4.87 19.96 -0.73
C MET A 114 -4.29 19.67 -2.13
N ASP A 115 -3.04 20.06 -2.41
CA ASP A 115 -2.43 19.88 -3.73
C ASP A 115 -1.63 18.58 -3.85
N THR A 116 -1.39 17.88 -2.73
CA THR A 116 -0.58 16.66 -2.68
C THR A 116 -1.30 15.57 -1.92
N LEU A 117 -1.50 14.45 -2.56
CA LEU A 117 -2.11 13.26 -1.96
C LEU A 117 -1.06 12.18 -1.70
N MET A 118 -1.15 11.54 -0.56
CA MET A 118 -0.35 10.36 -0.22
C MET A 118 -1.13 9.10 -0.57
N LEU A 119 -0.56 8.23 -1.42
CA LEU A 119 -1.10 6.92 -1.75
C LEU A 119 -0.25 5.83 -1.11
N VAL A 120 -0.74 5.20 -0.07
CA VAL A 120 -0.06 4.14 0.68
C VAL A 120 -0.28 2.78 0.02
N LEU A 121 0.80 2.09 -0.31
CA LEU A 121 0.81 0.81 -1.02
C LEU A 121 1.67 -0.22 -0.27
N PRO A 122 1.10 -1.35 0.19
CA PRO A 122 1.90 -2.47 0.69
C PRO A 122 2.79 -3.06 -0.41
N ALA A 123 4.05 -3.34 -0.07
CA ALA A 123 5.03 -3.91 -1.02
C ALA A 123 4.77 -5.37 -1.38
N ASP A 124 3.91 -6.08 -0.64
CA ASP A 124 3.75 -7.53 -0.73
C ASP A 124 2.44 -7.98 -1.40
N HIS A 125 1.75 -7.07 -2.08
CA HIS A 125 0.51 -7.37 -2.80
C HIS A 125 0.76 -7.78 -4.25
N LEU A 126 0.13 -8.88 -4.66
CA LEU A 126 0.00 -9.25 -6.05
C LEU A 126 -1.30 -8.66 -6.60
N ILE A 127 -1.18 -7.74 -7.54
CA ILE A 127 -2.30 -7.13 -8.26
C ILE A 127 -2.09 -7.44 -9.74
N GLU A 128 -2.95 -8.29 -10.31
CA GLU A 128 -2.82 -8.76 -11.69
C GLU A 128 -3.45 -7.79 -12.69
N ASN A 129 -4.56 -7.18 -12.31
CA ASN A 129 -5.26 -6.22 -13.18
C ASN A 129 -4.79 -4.79 -12.88
N GLU A 130 -3.68 -4.39 -13.51
CA GLU A 130 -3.10 -3.06 -13.34
C GLU A 130 -4.02 -1.95 -13.87
N LYS A 131 -4.78 -2.21 -14.96
CA LYS A 131 -5.72 -1.22 -15.49
C LYS A 131 -6.80 -0.90 -14.47
N ASN A 132 -7.45 -1.90 -13.90
CA ASN A 132 -8.45 -1.70 -12.85
C ASN A 132 -7.86 -1.03 -11.61
N PHE A 133 -6.62 -1.37 -11.24
CA PHE A 133 -5.93 -0.71 -10.13
C PHE A 133 -5.80 0.80 -10.38
N ILE A 134 -5.39 1.23 -11.59
CA ILE A 134 -5.26 2.65 -11.92
C ILE A 134 -6.61 3.36 -11.86
N GLU A 135 -7.67 2.78 -12.41
CA GLU A 135 -9.03 3.34 -12.37
C GLU A 135 -9.53 3.55 -10.92
N VAL A 136 -9.25 2.58 -10.04
CA VAL A 136 -9.58 2.67 -8.61
C VAL A 136 -8.75 3.73 -7.90
N VAL A 137 -7.45 3.86 -8.23
CA VAL A 137 -6.58 4.91 -7.67
C VAL A 137 -7.03 6.30 -8.14
N GLU A 138 -7.42 6.46 -9.39
CA GLU A 138 -7.97 7.74 -9.89
C GLU A 138 -9.25 8.13 -9.12
N THR A 139 -10.15 7.16 -8.87
CA THR A 139 -11.35 7.37 -8.05
C THR A 139 -11.00 7.77 -6.60
N ALA A 140 -10.04 7.05 -6.00
CA ALA A 140 -9.56 7.36 -4.65
C ALA A 140 -8.96 8.76 -4.56
N GLY A 141 -8.19 9.16 -5.58
CA GLY A 141 -7.62 10.52 -5.68
C GLY A 141 -8.68 11.62 -5.70
N VAL A 142 -9.78 11.40 -6.43
CA VAL A 142 -10.91 12.36 -6.45
C VAL A 142 -11.54 12.51 -5.07
N LEU A 143 -11.76 11.40 -4.35
CA LEU A 143 -12.33 11.43 -3.00
C LEU A 143 -11.37 12.04 -1.98
N ALA A 144 -10.09 11.69 -2.07
CA ALA A 144 -9.06 12.23 -1.17
C ALA A 144 -8.87 13.74 -1.35
N ALA A 145 -8.94 14.25 -2.59
CA ALA A 145 -8.89 15.68 -2.89
C ALA A 145 -10.09 16.46 -2.29
N GLN A 146 -11.16 15.77 -1.91
CA GLN A 146 -12.29 16.34 -1.16
C GLN A 146 -12.09 16.27 0.37
N GLY A 147 -10.89 15.94 0.84
CA GLY A 147 -10.56 15.80 2.26
C GLY A 147 -11.02 14.48 2.89
N LYS A 148 -11.30 13.44 2.09
CA LYS A 148 -11.66 12.11 2.61
C LYS A 148 -10.43 11.27 2.89
N LEU A 149 -10.46 10.50 3.99
CA LEU A 149 -9.56 9.38 4.21
C LEU A 149 -10.10 8.16 3.44
N VAL A 150 -9.44 7.81 2.35
CA VAL A 150 -9.89 6.73 1.48
C VAL A 150 -9.15 5.45 1.83
N THR A 151 -9.88 4.35 2.00
CA THR A 151 -9.33 3.00 2.12
C THR A 151 -9.83 2.15 0.95
N PHE A 152 -9.05 1.13 0.59
CA PHE A 152 -9.37 0.25 -0.53
C PHE A 152 -9.92 -1.07 -0.01
N GLY A 153 -11.06 -1.46 -0.54
CA GLY A 153 -11.72 -2.72 -0.22
C GLY A 153 -11.59 -3.75 -1.32
N ILE A 154 -11.42 -5.01 -0.93
CA ILE A 154 -11.40 -6.16 -1.85
C ILE A 154 -12.64 -7.00 -1.58
N LYS A 155 -13.39 -7.34 -2.64
CA LYS A 155 -14.58 -8.19 -2.51
C LYS A 155 -14.20 -9.55 -1.93
N PRO A 156 -14.79 -9.96 -0.80
CA PRO A 156 -14.51 -11.24 -0.21
C PRO A 156 -15.00 -12.39 -1.10
N THR A 157 -14.20 -13.43 -1.22
CA THR A 157 -14.54 -14.65 -1.96
C THR A 157 -14.73 -15.86 -1.05
N ARG A 158 -14.38 -15.73 0.24
CA ARG A 158 -14.48 -16.73 1.29
C ARG A 158 -14.53 -16.07 2.66
N PRO A 159 -14.98 -16.74 3.71
CA PRO A 159 -14.85 -16.23 5.09
C PRO A 159 -13.39 -16.41 5.55
N ASP A 160 -12.64 -15.31 5.65
CA ASP A 160 -11.23 -15.34 6.05
C ASP A 160 -11.03 -14.58 7.36
N THR A 161 -10.47 -15.23 8.37
CA THR A 161 -10.22 -14.66 9.70
C THR A 161 -8.89 -13.90 9.79
N GLY A 162 -8.07 -13.95 8.75
CA GLY A 162 -6.77 -13.29 8.68
C GLY A 162 -6.80 -11.84 8.23
N PHE A 163 -7.97 -11.36 7.74
CA PHE A 163 -8.13 -10.01 7.20
C PHE A 163 -9.01 -9.13 8.08
N GLY A 164 -8.79 -7.82 8.01
CA GLY A 164 -9.75 -6.83 8.46
C GLY A 164 -10.92 -6.72 7.48
N TYR A 165 -12.12 -6.50 7.98
CA TYR A 165 -13.34 -6.31 7.21
C TYR A 165 -13.82 -4.86 7.34
N ILE A 166 -14.26 -4.30 6.22
CA ILE A 166 -14.82 -2.96 6.13
C ILE A 166 -16.28 -3.10 5.71
N GLU A 167 -17.19 -2.66 6.58
CA GLU A 167 -18.60 -2.50 6.23
C GLU A 167 -18.79 -1.16 5.53
N TYR A 168 -19.52 -1.15 4.41
CA TYR A 168 -19.67 0.05 3.61
C TYR A 168 -21.09 0.22 3.07
N LYS A 169 -21.44 1.48 2.79
CA LYS A 169 -22.64 1.87 2.05
C LYS A 169 -22.25 2.88 0.97
N GLY A 170 -22.30 2.46 -0.29
CA GLY A 170 -21.71 3.27 -1.38
C GLY A 170 -20.20 3.42 -1.17
N PHE A 171 -19.72 4.65 -1.04
CA PHE A 171 -18.32 4.96 -0.73
C PHE A 171 -18.08 5.28 0.76
N GLU A 172 -19.05 5.12 1.62
CA GLU A 172 -18.90 5.45 3.05
C GLU A 172 -18.61 4.19 3.86
N VAL A 173 -17.53 4.25 4.67
CA VAL A 173 -17.20 3.22 5.65
C VAL A 173 -18.09 3.43 6.87
N THR A 174 -18.85 2.39 7.23
CA THR A 174 -19.71 2.42 8.42
C THR A 174 -19.06 1.72 9.62
N ARG A 175 -18.22 0.73 9.36
CA ARG A 175 -17.53 -0.01 10.42
C ARG A 175 -16.27 -0.69 9.91
N PHE A 176 -15.27 -0.79 10.77
CA PHE A 176 -14.06 -1.57 10.55
C PHE A 176 -13.96 -2.68 11.63
N VAL A 177 -13.72 -3.92 11.22
CA VAL A 177 -13.58 -5.07 12.12
C VAL A 177 -12.30 -5.80 11.79
N GLU A 178 -11.35 -5.77 12.72
CA GLU A 178 -10.06 -6.45 12.54
C GLU A 178 -10.18 -7.92 12.90
N LYS A 179 -9.85 -8.80 11.96
CA LYS A 179 -9.70 -10.24 12.12
C LYS A 179 -10.85 -10.89 12.93
N PRO A 180 -12.07 -10.89 12.41
CA PRO A 180 -13.22 -11.48 13.08
C PRO A 180 -13.04 -12.99 13.26
N ASP A 181 -13.83 -13.57 14.15
CA ASP A 181 -13.98 -15.02 14.21
C ASP A 181 -14.67 -15.57 12.95
N LEU A 182 -14.60 -16.90 12.75
CA LEU A 182 -15.11 -17.54 11.53
C LEU A 182 -16.61 -17.33 11.34
N GLU A 183 -17.40 -17.35 12.41
CA GLU A 183 -18.86 -17.18 12.32
C GLU A 183 -19.22 -15.76 11.86
N LYS A 184 -18.56 -14.74 12.40
CA LYS A 184 -18.73 -13.36 11.93
C LYS A 184 -18.25 -13.20 10.50
N ALA A 185 -17.11 -13.81 10.12
CA ALA A 185 -16.59 -13.75 8.76
C ALA A 185 -17.59 -14.34 7.74
N LYS A 186 -18.29 -15.44 8.08
CA LYS A 186 -19.38 -16.01 7.27
C LYS A 186 -20.55 -15.02 7.12
N GLN A 187 -21.01 -14.44 8.26
CA GLN A 187 -22.10 -13.46 8.25
C GLN A 187 -21.76 -12.24 7.37
N TYR A 188 -20.51 -11.75 7.41
CA TYR A 188 -20.08 -10.62 6.59
C TYR A 188 -20.06 -10.96 5.09
N LEU A 189 -19.68 -12.20 4.76
CA LEU A 189 -19.73 -12.66 3.37
C LEU A 189 -21.18 -12.76 2.85
N GLU A 190 -22.12 -13.27 3.67
CA GLU A 190 -23.53 -13.37 3.34
C GLU A 190 -24.22 -12.01 3.25
N ALA A 191 -23.87 -11.06 4.11
CA ALA A 191 -24.43 -9.72 4.13
C ALA A 191 -24.13 -8.92 2.84
N GLY A 192 -23.03 -9.22 2.15
CA GLY A 192 -22.67 -8.65 0.85
C GLY A 192 -22.27 -7.17 0.85
N ASN A 193 -22.30 -6.49 2.00
CA ASN A 193 -21.90 -5.10 2.18
C ASN A 193 -20.57 -4.95 2.94
N PHE A 194 -19.75 -6.01 2.96
CA PHE A 194 -18.41 -6.03 3.52
C PHE A 194 -17.35 -6.27 2.45
N CYS A 195 -16.19 -5.66 2.63
CA CYS A 195 -14.99 -5.96 1.86
C CYS A 195 -13.81 -6.22 2.79
N TRP A 196 -12.79 -6.94 2.32
CA TRP A 196 -11.53 -7.05 3.02
C TRP A 196 -10.75 -5.74 2.93
N ASN A 197 -10.14 -5.32 4.02
CA ASN A 197 -9.20 -4.21 4.01
C ASN A 197 -7.94 -4.59 3.21
N ALA A 198 -7.68 -3.86 2.13
CA ALA A 198 -6.47 -4.06 1.34
C ALA A 198 -5.20 -3.49 2.01
N GLY A 199 -5.32 -2.73 3.11
CA GLY A 199 -4.18 -2.03 3.70
C GLY A 199 -3.59 -0.93 2.80
N MET A 200 -4.33 -0.51 1.79
CA MET A 200 -4.01 0.65 0.94
C MET A 200 -4.87 1.84 1.38
N PHE A 201 -4.29 3.03 1.31
CA PHE A 201 -4.97 4.27 1.71
C PHE A 201 -4.59 5.41 0.75
N CYS A 202 -5.52 6.39 0.60
CA CYS A 202 -5.27 7.62 -0.14
C CYS A 202 -5.85 8.80 0.64
N PHE A 203 -5.05 9.83 0.93
CA PHE A 203 -5.46 11.04 1.66
C PHE A 203 -4.44 12.15 1.54
#